data_8c1e01a9d8c649a2bf24e7e4a2235d49
#
_entry.id   8c1e01a9d8c649a2bf24e7e4a2235d49
#
_cell.length_a   1.000
_cell.length_b   1.000
_cell.length_c   1.000
_cell.angle_alpha   90.00
_cell.angle_beta   90.00
_cell.angle_gamma   90.00
#
_symmetry.space_group_name_H-M   'P 1'
#
loop_
_entity.id
_entity.type
_entity.pdbx_description
1 polymer ?
#
loop_
_entity_poly.entity_id
_entity_poly.type
_entity_poly.pdbx_seq_one_letter_code
_entity_poly.pdbx_strand_id
1 'polypeptide(L)'
;MADLTIAVSEAVCAKTLEVVVANFGLDLSDQADFGPFRVGYDGRLVLKGGSLELRDDGTIRLRELDARWDKLDFSLGVKLPELSFGGGVVELPLGSILLPGTGVFSGGKTVTFTVDLARFVKHELSLVASPLIQHFDPATTAIGKHCQDLHAALGIDDTKPQWRFFCDPQTIDFDLFDFADTVGDLFEDAFTAALDAALPRGLLHDLILAGIGSIADLLRTLLDIPDDISEWLSDLFNVSLGVFNLILQFVADFFGKCISFFQLDDPFPMFPKTAENGVELPEVTVPIQNLAAAVSDVELVLTADIGAAS
;
A
#
# COMPACT_ATOMS: atom_id res chain seq x y z
N MET A 1 -32.09 26.97 -11.51
CA MET A 1 -31.65 26.39 -12.81
C MET A 1 -30.13 26.59 -12.81
N ALA A 2 -29.35 25.55 -13.00
CA ALA A 2 -27.88 25.71 -12.98
C ALA A 2 -27.44 26.62 -14.14
N ASP A 3 -26.50 27.51 -13.87
CA ASP A 3 -25.96 28.47 -14.85
C ASP A 3 -24.87 27.84 -15.71
N LEU A 4 -24.15 26.84 -15.15
CA LEU A 4 -23.11 26.06 -15.81
C LEU A 4 -23.42 24.57 -15.68
N THR A 5 -23.32 23.84 -16.78
CA THR A 5 -23.43 22.37 -16.78
C THR A 5 -22.28 21.80 -17.60
N ILE A 6 -21.54 20.86 -17.01
CA ILE A 6 -20.45 20.14 -17.66
C ILE A 6 -20.79 18.65 -17.57
N ALA A 7 -20.87 18.00 -18.73
CA ALA A 7 -21.05 16.55 -18.82
C ALA A 7 -19.72 15.90 -19.22
N VAL A 8 -19.33 14.88 -18.46
CA VAL A 8 -18.10 14.10 -18.66
C VAL A 8 -18.51 12.67 -18.93
N SER A 9 -18.17 12.15 -20.10
CA SER A 9 -18.51 10.78 -20.46
C SER A 9 -17.69 9.75 -19.66
N GLU A 10 -18.22 8.56 -19.50
CA GLU A 10 -17.53 7.43 -18.88
C GLU A 10 -16.14 7.20 -19.52
N ALA A 11 -16.02 7.33 -20.85
CA ALA A 11 -14.73 7.17 -21.54
C ALA A 11 -13.67 8.18 -21.09
N VAL A 12 -14.03 9.42 -20.77
CA VAL A 12 -13.12 10.42 -20.23
C VAL A 12 -12.74 10.08 -18.80
N CYS A 13 -13.70 9.67 -17.99
CA CYS A 13 -13.43 9.21 -16.61
C CYS A 13 -12.48 8.00 -16.60
N ALA A 14 -12.69 7.03 -17.48
CA ALA A 14 -11.83 5.86 -17.64
C ALA A 14 -10.40 6.27 -18.05
N LYS A 15 -10.27 7.24 -18.97
CA LYS A 15 -8.96 7.74 -19.38
C LYS A 15 -8.23 8.47 -18.25
N THR A 16 -8.97 9.20 -17.42
CA THR A 16 -8.41 9.83 -16.22
C THR A 16 -7.91 8.76 -15.26
N LEU A 17 -8.69 7.69 -15.04
CA LEU A 17 -8.26 6.56 -14.21
C LEU A 17 -6.95 5.93 -14.72
N GLU A 18 -6.81 5.71 -16.03
CA GLU A 18 -5.56 5.18 -16.61
C GLU A 18 -4.34 6.05 -16.24
N VAL A 19 -4.48 7.37 -16.33
CA VAL A 19 -3.40 8.31 -15.98
C VAL A 19 -3.10 8.25 -14.49
N VAL A 20 -4.12 8.19 -13.65
CA VAL A 20 -4.00 8.07 -12.20
C VAL A 20 -3.27 6.78 -11.82
N VAL A 21 -3.72 5.66 -12.35
CA VAL A 21 -3.15 4.33 -12.09
C VAL A 21 -1.68 4.27 -12.54
N ALA A 22 -1.34 4.85 -13.70
CA ALA A 22 0.03 4.88 -14.21
C ALA A 22 1.00 5.68 -13.32
N ASN A 23 0.49 6.62 -12.54
CA ASN A 23 1.29 7.45 -11.63
C ASN A 23 1.17 7.02 -10.16
N PHE A 24 0.40 5.96 -9.88
CA PHE A 24 0.27 5.44 -8.53
C PHE A 24 1.53 4.69 -8.10
N GLY A 25 2.06 5.04 -6.94
CA GLY A 25 3.14 4.31 -6.28
C GLY A 25 3.11 4.60 -4.78
N LEU A 26 3.01 3.55 -3.98
CA LEU A 26 3.01 3.64 -2.54
C LEU A 26 4.23 2.91 -1.99
N ASP A 27 5.14 3.66 -1.39
CA ASP A 27 6.28 3.11 -0.67
C ASP A 27 5.87 2.88 0.79
N LEU A 28 6.02 1.66 1.25
CA LEU A 28 5.66 1.19 2.59
C LEU A 28 6.87 0.56 3.25
N SER A 29 7.18 0.97 4.47
CA SER A 29 8.20 0.31 5.27
C SER A 29 7.88 0.45 6.74
N ASP A 30 8.02 -0.64 7.48
CA ASP A 30 7.89 -0.63 8.93
C ASP A 30 8.76 -1.74 9.55
N GLN A 31 9.01 -1.62 10.85
CA GLN A 31 9.76 -2.59 11.63
C GLN A 31 9.20 -2.67 13.04
N ALA A 32 8.95 -3.88 13.51
CA ALA A 32 8.42 -4.13 14.84
C ALA A 32 9.18 -5.27 15.55
N ASP A 33 9.27 -5.20 16.87
CA ASP A 33 9.85 -6.25 17.70
C ASP A 33 8.70 -7.09 18.31
N PHE A 34 8.72 -8.41 18.08
CA PHE A 34 7.77 -9.38 18.60
C PHE A 34 8.51 -10.44 19.42
N GLY A 35 8.66 -10.22 20.71
CA GLY A 35 9.38 -11.14 21.58
C GLY A 35 10.85 -11.33 21.14
N PRO A 36 11.25 -12.55 20.71
CA PRO A 36 12.58 -12.81 20.21
C PRO A 36 12.83 -12.37 18.75
N PHE A 37 11.76 -11.89 18.09
CA PHE A 37 11.77 -11.53 16.69
C PHE A 37 11.85 -10.05 16.47
N ARG A 38 12.56 -9.66 15.43
CA ARG A 38 12.46 -8.35 14.79
C ARG A 38 11.95 -8.57 13.38
N VAL A 39 10.77 -8.06 13.11
CA VAL A 39 10.12 -8.20 11.81
C VAL A 39 10.11 -6.86 11.13
N GLY A 40 10.47 -6.85 9.85
CA GLY A 40 10.40 -5.64 9.04
C GLY A 40 9.93 -5.95 7.64
N TYR A 41 9.37 -4.95 6.99
CA TYR A 41 9.08 -4.99 5.56
C TYR A 41 9.44 -3.67 4.90
N ASP A 42 9.80 -3.77 3.64
CA ASP A 42 10.07 -2.63 2.75
C ASP A 42 9.49 -2.97 1.38
N GLY A 43 8.48 -2.25 0.99
CA GLY A 43 7.69 -2.56 -0.19
C GLY A 43 7.29 -1.35 -1.00
N ARG A 44 7.04 -1.58 -2.30
CA ARG A 44 6.46 -0.62 -3.21
C ARG A 44 5.27 -1.23 -3.92
N LEU A 45 4.08 -0.74 -3.58
CA LEU A 45 2.81 -1.12 -4.20
C LEU A 45 2.52 -0.21 -5.39
N VAL A 46 2.14 -0.78 -6.51
CA VAL A 46 1.69 -0.09 -7.73
C VAL A 46 0.34 -0.64 -8.17
N LEU A 47 -0.44 0.20 -8.85
CA LEU A 47 -1.70 -0.23 -9.46
C LEU A 47 -1.49 -0.38 -10.97
N LYS A 48 -2.19 -1.35 -11.57
CA LYS A 48 -2.20 -1.58 -13.02
C LYS A 48 -3.58 -1.99 -13.49
N GLY A 49 -3.89 -1.67 -14.74
CA GLY A 49 -5.18 -2.03 -15.33
C GLY A 49 -6.34 -1.30 -14.69
N GLY A 50 -7.44 -2.01 -14.55
CA GLY A 50 -8.67 -1.51 -13.99
C GLY A 50 -9.64 -0.98 -15.04
N SER A 51 -10.91 -1.00 -14.68
CA SER A 51 -12.00 -0.43 -15.45
C SER A 51 -12.85 0.48 -14.56
N LEU A 52 -13.41 1.53 -15.15
CA LEU A 52 -14.32 2.44 -14.49
C LEU A 52 -15.70 2.29 -15.12
N GLU A 53 -16.71 2.15 -14.30
CA GLU A 53 -18.12 2.04 -14.67
C GLU A 53 -18.91 3.11 -13.91
N LEU A 54 -19.61 3.96 -14.65
CA LEU A 54 -20.59 4.87 -14.07
C LEU A 54 -21.92 4.12 -13.91
N ARG A 55 -22.67 4.39 -12.84
CA ARG A 55 -23.86 3.62 -12.52
C ARG A 55 -25.10 4.51 -12.35
N ASP A 56 -26.24 3.98 -12.71
CA ASP A 56 -27.54 4.63 -12.58
C ASP A 56 -27.98 4.85 -11.12
N ASP A 57 -27.34 4.16 -10.15
CA ASP A 57 -27.55 4.38 -8.73
C ASP A 57 -26.78 5.59 -8.17
N GLY A 58 -26.09 6.34 -9.03
CA GLY A 58 -25.33 7.52 -8.64
C GLY A 58 -23.93 7.22 -8.14
N THR A 59 -23.45 5.98 -8.26
CA THR A 59 -22.11 5.58 -7.83
C THR A 59 -21.14 5.40 -9.01
N ILE A 60 -19.85 5.39 -8.69
CA ILE A 60 -18.76 5.10 -9.60
C ILE A 60 -18.11 3.80 -9.12
N ARG A 61 -17.99 2.84 -10.00
CA ARG A 61 -17.37 1.56 -9.68
C ARG A 61 -16.03 1.41 -10.39
N LEU A 62 -15.00 1.11 -9.62
CA LEU A 62 -13.71 0.69 -10.16
C LEU A 62 -13.56 -0.81 -9.94
N ARG A 63 -13.18 -1.54 -10.98
CA ARG A 63 -13.02 -3.00 -10.97
C ARG A 63 -11.67 -3.40 -11.49
N GLU A 64 -11.20 -4.55 -11.03
CA GLU A 64 -10.05 -5.25 -11.61
C GLU A 64 -8.79 -4.37 -11.63
N LEU A 65 -8.64 -3.52 -10.60
CA LEU A 65 -7.38 -2.84 -10.37
C LEU A 65 -6.40 -3.87 -9.83
N ASP A 66 -5.38 -4.18 -10.62
CA ASP A 66 -4.35 -5.14 -10.28
C ASP A 66 -3.33 -4.43 -9.35
N ALA A 67 -3.40 -4.72 -8.07
CA ALA A 67 -2.45 -4.22 -7.07
C ALA A 67 -1.23 -5.15 -7.05
N ARG A 68 -0.08 -4.63 -7.45
CA ARG A 68 1.18 -5.39 -7.56
C ARG A 68 2.26 -4.77 -6.70
N TRP A 69 3.09 -5.63 -6.17
CA TRP A 69 4.30 -5.22 -5.51
C TRP A 69 5.45 -5.21 -6.52
N ASP A 70 6.00 -4.03 -6.82
CA ASP A 70 7.25 -3.91 -7.56
C ASP A 70 8.44 -4.35 -6.69
N LYS A 71 8.28 -4.22 -5.37
CA LYS A 71 9.19 -4.66 -4.33
C LYS A 71 8.38 -5.04 -3.11
N LEU A 72 8.71 -6.16 -2.48
CA LEU A 72 8.22 -6.53 -1.15
C LEU A 72 9.28 -7.37 -0.43
N ASP A 73 10.23 -6.69 0.16
CA ASP A 73 11.27 -7.31 0.97
C ASP A 73 10.77 -7.49 2.40
N PHE A 74 10.64 -8.73 2.81
CA PHE A 74 10.33 -9.09 4.19
C PHE A 74 11.60 -9.50 4.92
N SER A 75 11.88 -8.89 6.06
CA SER A 75 13.05 -9.20 6.88
C SER A 75 12.62 -9.76 8.23
N LEU A 76 13.23 -10.87 8.61
CA LEU A 76 13.07 -11.46 9.93
C LEU A 76 14.42 -11.55 10.63
N GLY A 77 14.53 -10.89 11.78
CA GLY A 77 15.63 -11.02 12.71
C GLY A 77 15.24 -11.94 13.86
N VAL A 78 16.04 -12.96 14.10
CA VAL A 78 15.85 -13.92 15.19
C VAL A 78 16.99 -13.78 16.18
N LYS A 79 16.67 -13.49 17.43
CA LYS A 79 17.66 -13.44 18.51
C LYS A 79 17.95 -14.86 19.00
N LEU A 80 19.11 -15.37 18.67
CA LEU A 80 19.51 -16.71 19.09
C LEU A 80 19.76 -16.75 20.61
N PRO A 81 19.30 -17.82 21.29
CA PRO A 81 19.59 -18.02 22.69
C PRO A 81 21.08 -18.30 22.91
N GLU A 82 21.55 -18.14 24.14
CA GLU A 82 22.86 -18.58 24.52
C GLU A 82 22.91 -20.12 24.54
N LEU A 83 23.77 -20.69 23.71
CA LEU A 83 23.95 -22.13 23.64
C LEU A 83 25.35 -22.43 24.16
N SER A 84 25.49 -22.97 25.38
CA SER A 84 26.73 -23.44 25.93
C SER A 84 26.87 -24.95 25.72
N PHE A 85 27.88 -25.37 24.94
CA PHE A 85 28.17 -26.76 24.68
C PHE A 85 29.37 -27.18 25.53
N GLY A 86 29.10 -27.91 26.58
CA GLY A 86 30.17 -28.50 27.42
C GLY A 86 30.08 -30.01 27.38
N GLY A 87 30.45 -30.68 26.29
CA GLY A 87 30.53 -32.15 26.18
C GLY A 87 29.39 -32.89 26.88
N GLY A 88 28.13 -32.49 26.64
CA GLY A 88 27.02 -32.97 27.41
C GLY A 88 25.66 -32.87 26.67
N VAL A 89 24.62 -33.23 27.37
CA VAL A 89 23.24 -33.16 26.90
C VAL A 89 22.75 -31.74 26.95
N VAL A 90 22.33 -31.18 25.83
CA VAL A 90 21.60 -29.92 25.76
C VAL A 90 20.11 -30.22 25.84
N GLU A 91 19.45 -29.70 26.85
CA GLU A 91 18.00 -29.82 27.00
C GLU A 91 17.31 -28.71 26.18
N LEU A 92 16.52 -29.10 25.18
CA LEU A 92 15.63 -28.25 24.42
C LEU A 92 14.17 -28.49 24.88
N PRO A 93 13.23 -27.57 24.63
CA PRO A 93 11.83 -27.73 25.01
C PRO A 93 11.18 -29.04 24.53
N LEU A 94 11.66 -29.65 23.45
CA LEU A 94 11.16 -30.89 22.87
C LEU A 94 12.05 -32.12 23.05
N GLY A 95 13.16 -32.03 23.80
CA GLY A 95 14.03 -33.17 24.04
C GLY A 95 15.49 -32.81 24.32
N SER A 96 16.30 -33.82 24.64
CA SER A 96 17.71 -33.64 24.95
C SER A 96 18.59 -34.09 23.79
N ILE A 97 19.54 -33.27 23.39
CA ILE A 97 20.51 -33.56 22.32
C ILE A 97 21.90 -33.73 22.90
N LEU A 98 22.58 -34.82 22.57
CA LEU A 98 23.98 -35.05 22.91
C LEU A 98 24.88 -34.45 21.82
N LEU A 99 25.63 -33.39 22.12
CA LEU A 99 26.57 -32.78 21.19
C LEU A 99 27.97 -33.27 21.44
N PRO A 100 28.66 -33.82 20.41
CA PRO A 100 30.06 -34.20 20.52
C PRO A 100 30.93 -32.96 20.38
N GLY A 101 31.55 -32.50 21.46
CA GLY A 101 32.54 -31.46 21.45
C GLY A 101 32.25 -30.29 22.39
N THR A 102 33.31 -29.53 22.73
CA THR A 102 33.23 -28.33 23.56
C THR A 102 33.17 -27.09 22.70
N GLY A 103 32.11 -26.33 22.78
CA GLY A 103 31.97 -25.02 22.14
C GLY A 103 31.06 -24.11 22.95
N VAL A 104 31.38 -22.83 23.00
CA VAL A 104 30.51 -21.81 23.60
C VAL A 104 30.00 -20.93 22.46
N PHE A 105 28.68 -20.95 22.23
CA PHE A 105 28.00 -19.93 21.42
C PHE A 105 27.43 -18.91 22.39
N SER A 106 28.08 -17.74 22.47
CA SER A 106 27.57 -16.64 23.30
C SER A 106 26.31 -16.09 22.71
N GLY A 107 25.18 -16.25 23.42
CA GLY A 107 23.87 -15.78 23.03
C GLY A 107 23.77 -14.28 22.77
N GLY A 108 22.61 -13.89 22.29
CA GLY A 108 22.29 -12.49 22.00
C GLY A 108 22.61 -12.06 20.56
N LYS A 109 23.15 -12.94 19.72
CA LYS A 109 23.34 -12.65 18.31
C LYS A 109 21.99 -12.71 17.59
N THR A 110 21.64 -11.65 16.87
CA THR A 110 20.46 -11.66 16.00
C THR A 110 20.88 -12.13 14.62
N VAL A 111 20.25 -13.17 14.13
CA VAL A 111 20.36 -13.63 12.75
C VAL A 111 19.25 -12.96 11.98
N THR A 112 19.59 -12.21 10.95
CA THR A 112 18.60 -11.52 10.10
C THR A 112 18.72 -12.07 8.69
N PHE A 113 17.58 -12.33 8.08
CA PHE A 113 17.47 -12.68 6.68
C PHE A 113 16.33 -11.91 6.03
N THR A 114 16.36 -11.81 4.72
CA THR A 114 15.36 -11.08 3.92
C THR A 114 14.89 -11.98 2.79
N VAL A 115 13.58 -11.98 2.57
CA VAL A 115 12.93 -12.72 1.49
C VAL A 115 12.16 -11.74 0.63
N ASP A 116 12.34 -11.83 -0.69
CA ASP A 116 11.54 -11.07 -1.66
C ASP A 116 10.22 -11.80 -1.92
N LEU A 117 9.13 -11.21 -1.47
CA LEU A 117 7.77 -11.73 -1.60
C LEU A 117 6.99 -11.09 -2.75
N ALA A 118 7.52 -10.11 -3.46
CA ALA A 118 6.80 -9.31 -4.46
C ALA A 118 6.08 -10.15 -5.53
N ARG A 119 6.71 -11.23 -5.98
CA ARG A 119 6.16 -12.11 -7.03
C ARG A 119 5.10 -13.10 -6.56
N PHE A 120 4.98 -13.30 -5.26
CA PHE A 120 4.05 -14.28 -4.66
C PHE A 120 2.75 -13.64 -4.20
N VAL A 121 2.71 -12.30 -4.15
CA VAL A 121 1.58 -11.55 -3.62
C VAL A 121 0.97 -10.73 -4.74
N LYS A 122 -0.24 -11.10 -5.15
CA LYS A 122 -1.03 -10.40 -6.15
C LYS A 122 -2.42 -10.19 -5.56
N HIS A 123 -2.90 -8.98 -5.68
CA HIS A 123 -4.21 -8.62 -5.19
C HIS A 123 -5.00 -7.92 -6.28
N GLU A 124 -6.28 -8.20 -6.32
CA GLU A 124 -7.24 -7.44 -7.09
C GLU A 124 -7.95 -6.46 -6.15
N LEU A 125 -7.99 -5.22 -6.55
CA LEU A 125 -8.68 -4.16 -5.84
C LEU A 125 -9.92 -3.76 -6.63
N SER A 126 -11.07 -3.79 -5.97
CA SER A 126 -12.31 -3.23 -6.49
C SER A 126 -12.90 -2.26 -5.48
N LEU A 127 -13.47 -1.17 -5.95
CA LEU A 127 -14.14 -0.21 -5.07
C LEU A 127 -15.41 0.35 -5.68
N VAL A 128 -16.36 0.71 -4.82
CA VAL A 128 -17.52 1.51 -5.16
C VAL A 128 -17.39 2.84 -4.43
N ALA A 129 -17.51 3.93 -5.17
CA ALA A 129 -17.33 5.28 -4.65
C ALA A 129 -18.54 6.15 -4.97
N SER A 130 -18.80 7.12 -4.12
CA SER A 130 -19.72 8.21 -4.36
C SER A 130 -19.01 9.46 -4.85
N PRO A 131 -19.61 10.27 -5.70
CA PRO A 131 -19.07 11.57 -6.07
C PRO A 131 -18.98 12.47 -4.85
N LEU A 132 -17.80 13.05 -4.62
CA LEU A 132 -17.55 14.01 -3.55
C LEU A 132 -16.97 15.29 -4.13
N ILE A 133 -17.63 16.41 -3.87
CA ILE A 133 -17.15 17.72 -4.29
C ILE A 133 -16.67 18.48 -3.05
N GLN A 134 -15.47 19.02 -3.14
CA GLN A 134 -14.88 19.85 -2.10
C GLN A 134 -14.29 21.12 -2.69
N HIS A 135 -14.48 22.24 -2.00
CA HIS A 135 -13.77 23.48 -2.30
C HIS A 135 -12.40 23.44 -1.62
N PHE A 136 -11.35 23.55 -2.41
CA PHE A 136 -9.98 23.65 -1.96
C PHE A 136 -9.55 25.12 -1.95
N ASP A 137 -9.09 25.58 -0.80
CA ASP A 137 -8.46 26.89 -0.63
C ASP A 137 -7.06 26.69 -0.05
N PRO A 138 -5.99 27.00 -0.79
CA PRO A 138 -4.61 26.81 -0.33
C PRO A 138 -4.27 27.61 0.93
N ALA A 139 -5.02 28.65 1.26
CA ALA A 139 -4.81 29.44 2.47
C ALA A 139 -5.31 28.73 3.74
N THR A 140 -6.28 27.84 3.61
CA THR A 140 -6.96 27.19 4.75
C THR A 140 -6.85 25.68 4.76
N THR A 141 -6.58 25.08 3.60
CA THR A 141 -6.54 23.62 3.42
C THR A 141 -5.11 23.11 3.28
N ALA A 142 -4.64 22.37 4.25
CA ALA A 142 -3.34 21.70 4.17
C ALA A 142 -3.46 20.38 3.38
N ILE A 143 -2.63 20.21 2.37
CA ILE A 143 -2.50 18.95 1.62
C ILE A 143 -1.34 18.16 2.23
N GLY A 144 -1.54 16.88 2.53
CA GLY A 144 -0.48 15.99 2.99
C GLY A 144 0.63 15.85 1.94
N LYS A 145 1.88 15.72 2.39
CA LYS A 145 3.05 15.62 1.48
C LYS A 145 2.87 14.57 0.39
N HIS A 146 2.29 13.45 0.74
CA HIS A 146 2.02 12.34 -0.19
C HIS A 146 1.11 12.76 -1.37
N CYS A 147 0.02 13.49 -1.08
CA CYS A 147 -0.85 14.03 -2.13
C CYS A 147 -0.15 15.14 -2.93
N GLN A 148 0.71 15.97 -2.29
CA GLN A 148 1.48 17.00 -2.98
C GLN A 148 2.42 16.41 -4.05
N ASP A 149 3.14 15.34 -3.70
CA ASP A 149 4.05 14.66 -4.63
C ASP A 149 3.28 14.10 -5.84
N LEU A 150 2.10 13.52 -5.60
CA LEU A 150 1.20 13.04 -6.64
C LEU A 150 0.64 14.20 -7.50
N HIS A 151 0.17 15.28 -6.86
CA HIS A 151 -0.34 16.46 -7.56
C HIS A 151 0.72 17.06 -8.49
N ALA A 152 1.97 17.13 -8.03
CA ALA A 152 3.08 17.59 -8.86
C ALA A 152 3.31 16.68 -10.08
N ALA A 153 3.21 15.34 -9.90
CA ALA A 153 3.33 14.39 -10.99
C ALA A 153 2.18 14.47 -12.01
N LEU A 154 0.97 14.79 -11.55
CA LEU A 154 -0.23 14.93 -12.38
C LEU A 154 -0.41 16.35 -12.96
N GLY A 155 0.43 17.31 -12.58
CA GLY A 155 0.31 18.70 -13.00
C GLY A 155 -0.86 19.44 -12.37
N ILE A 156 -1.31 19.01 -11.19
CA ILE A 156 -2.38 19.64 -10.42
C ILE A 156 -1.83 20.90 -9.73
N ASP A 157 -2.49 22.04 -9.93
CA ASP A 157 -2.08 23.32 -9.34
C ASP A 157 -2.71 23.51 -7.96
N ASP A 158 -1.91 23.34 -6.90
CA ASP A 158 -2.32 23.53 -5.51
C ASP A 158 -2.17 24.97 -5.01
N THR A 159 -1.86 25.92 -5.90
CA THR A 159 -1.63 27.32 -5.50
C THR A 159 -2.86 28.19 -5.59
N LYS A 160 -3.96 27.69 -6.16
CA LYS A 160 -5.19 28.42 -6.41
C LYS A 160 -6.38 27.79 -5.71
N PRO A 161 -7.38 28.61 -5.34
CA PRO A 161 -8.68 28.08 -4.93
C PRO A 161 -9.34 27.33 -6.08
N GLN A 162 -9.91 26.16 -5.79
CA GLN A 162 -10.50 25.28 -6.78
C GLN A 162 -11.63 24.46 -6.19
N TRP A 163 -12.61 24.16 -7.02
CA TRP A 163 -13.54 23.07 -6.75
C TRP A 163 -12.96 21.77 -7.28
N ARG A 164 -12.90 20.75 -6.45
CA ARG A 164 -12.34 19.44 -6.76
C ARG A 164 -13.37 18.34 -6.63
N PHE A 165 -13.38 17.47 -7.62
CA PHE A 165 -14.22 16.28 -7.62
C PHE A 165 -13.39 15.05 -7.26
N PHE A 166 -13.80 14.35 -6.22
CA PHE A 166 -13.19 13.13 -5.71
C PHE A 166 -14.14 11.95 -5.84
N CYS A 167 -13.61 10.75 -5.79
CA CYS A 167 -14.35 9.51 -5.62
C CYS A 167 -14.23 9.04 -4.18
N ASP A 168 -15.23 9.33 -3.35
CA ASP A 168 -15.24 8.92 -1.93
C ASP A 168 -15.60 7.42 -1.83
N PRO A 169 -14.66 6.55 -1.45
CA PRO A 169 -14.89 5.11 -1.37
C PRO A 169 -15.93 4.75 -0.32
N GLN A 170 -16.98 4.07 -0.75
CA GLN A 170 -18.04 3.55 0.12
C GLN A 170 -17.77 2.10 0.51
N THR A 171 -17.26 1.32 -0.43
CA THR A 171 -16.80 -0.05 -0.21
C THR A 171 -15.49 -0.26 -0.95
N ILE A 172 -14.56 -0.93 -0.29
CA ILE A 172 -13.29 -1.35 -0.87
C ILE A 172 -13.24 -2.87 -0.68
N ASP A 173 -13.12 -3.58 -1.78
CA ASP A 173 -12.89 -5.01 -1.81
C ASP A 173 -11.42 -5.24 -2.19
N PHE A 174 -10.68 -5.81 -1.25
CA PHE A 174 -9.26 -6.05 -1.39
C PHE A 174 -8.92 -7.36 -0.69
N ASP A 175 -8.31 -8.28 -1.42
CA ASP A 175 -7.96 -9.58 -0.89
C ASP A 175 -6.87 -9.46 0.19
N LEU A 176 -7.03 -10.26 1.24
CA LEU A 176 -6.00 -10.41 2.28
C LEU A 176 -4.76 -11.09 1.71
N PHE A 177 -3.62 -10.85 2.36
CA PHE A 177 -2.41 -11.61 2.05
C PHE A 177 -2.66 -13.10 2.28
N ASP A 178 -2.55 -13.87 1.20
CA ASP A 178 -2.62 -15.32 1.20
C ASP A 178 -1.34 -15.84 0.52
N PHE A 179 -0.43 -16.36 1.33
CA PHE A 179 0.86 -16.84 0.85
C PHE A 179 0.75 -18.31 0.48
N ALA A 180 1.16 -18.64 -0.74
CA ALA A 180 1.24 -20.03 -1.19
C ALA A 180 2.32 -20.82 -0.41
N ASP A 181 2.17 -22.15 -0.32
CA ASP A 181 3.13 -23.05 0.36
C ASP A 181 4.59 -22.85 -0.08
N THR A 182 4.79 -22.46 -1.34
CA THR A 182 6.12 -22.13 -1.88
C THR A 182 6.84 -20.98 -1.17
N VAL A 183 6.11 -20.12 -0.47
CA VAL A 183 6.70 -19.04 0.34
C VAL A 183 7.32 -19.61 1.61
N GLY A 184 6.71 -20.64 2.19
CA GLY A 184 7.27 -21.39 3.32
C GLY A 184 8.65 -21.96 3.00
N ASP A 185 8.79 -22.65 1.87
CA ASP A 185 10.06 -23.21 1.42
C ASP A 185 11.15 -22.14 1.25
N LEU A 186 10.80 -21.01 0.63
CA LEU A 186 11.72 -19.87 0.46
C LEU A 186 12.19 -19.29 1.79
N PHE A 187 11.30 -19.27 2.75
CA PHE A 187 11.57 -18.78 4.09
C PHE A 187 12.54 -19.71 4.83
N GLU A 188 12.32 -21.03 4.72
CA GLU A 188 13.21 -22.04 5.26
C GLU A 188 14.61 -21.97 4.65
N ASP A 189 14.71 -21.85 3.33
CA ASP A 189 15.99 -21.73 2.62
C ASP A 189 16.77 -20.47 3.04
N ALA A 190 16.09 -19.32 3.11
CA ALA A 190 16.71 -18.07 3.50
C ALA A 190 17.21 -18.10 4.96
N PHE A 191 16.40 -18.67 5.85
CA PHE A 191 16.78 -18.82 7.26
C PHE A 191 17.94 -19.79 7.44
N THR A 192 17.91 -20.90 6.72
CA THR A 192 19.00 -21.89 6.71
C THR A 192 20.32 -21.25 6.32
N ALA A 193 20.32 -20.49 5.22
CA ALA A 193 21.51 -19.81 4.73
C ALA A 193 22.01 -18.77 5.77
N ALA A 194 21.11 -18.07 6.42
CA ALA A 194 21.46 -17.07 7.44
C ALA A 194 22.03 -17.73 8.71
N LEU A 195 21.49 -18.86 9.14
CA LEU A 195 22.03 -19.65 10.24
C LEU A 195 23.42 -20.23 9.94
N ASP A 196 23.61 -20.81 8.75
CA ASP A 196 24.91 -21.37 8.34
C ASP A 196 25.99 -20.28 8.29
N ALA A 197 25.61 -19.06 7.89
CA ALA A 197 26.50 -17.92 7.91
C ALA A 197 26.81 -17.39 9.32
N ALA A 198 25.89 -17.52 10.27
CA ALA A 198 25.99 -16.97 11.63
C ALA A 198 26.65 -17.93 12.62
N LEU A 199 26.45 -19.23 12.43
CA LEU A 199 26.96 -20.28 13.29
C LEU A 199 28.41 -20.67 12.94
N PRO A 200 29.19 -21.20 13.89
CA PRO A 200 30.48 -21.81 13.60
C PRO A 200 30.36 -22.93 12.57
N ARG A 201 31.35 -23.02 11.67
CA ARG A 201 31.34 -24.03 10.59
C ARG A 201 31.13 -25.43 11.12
N GLY A 202 30.17 -26.15 10.56
CA GLY A 202 29.82 -27.52 10.90
C GLY A 202 28.82 -27.66 12.04
N LEU A 203 28.60 -26.65 12.88
CA LEU A 203 27.68 -26.74 14.01
C LEU A 203 26.23 -26.94 13.56
N LEU A 204 25.81 -26.26 12.51
CA LEU A 204 24.45 -26.45 11.94
C LEU A 204 24.27 -27.88 11.43
N HIS A 205 25.28 -28.42 10.71
CA HIS A 205 25.29 -29.79 10.23
C HIS A 205 25.22 -30.79 11.39
N ASP A 206 25.98 -30.55 12.47
CA ASP A 206 26.02 -31.41 13.65
C ASP A 206 24.68 -31.38 14.42
N LEU A 207 23.99 -30.23 14.47
CA LEU A 207 22.67 -30.09 15.06
C LEU A 207 21.62 -30.87 14.25
N ILE A 208 21.66 -30.81 12.93
CA ILE A 208 20.78 -31.57 12.04
C ILE A 208 21.01 -33.08 12.20
N LEU A 209 22.26 -33.51 12.23
CA LEU A 209 22.61 -34.92 12.44
C LEU A 209 22.25 -35.43 13.84
N ALA A 210 22.19 -34.57 14.85
CA ALA A 210 21.89 -34.94 16.22
C ALA A 210 20.38 -35.17 16.51
N GLY A 211 19.53 -35.05 15.48
CA GLY A 211 18.10 -35.42 15.62
C GLY A 211 17.11 -34.27 15.56
N ILE A 212 17.55 -33.07 15.19
CA ILE A 212 16.66 -32.01 14.76
C ILE A 212 16.33 -32.36 13.30
N GLY A 213 15.14 -32.92 13.06
CA GLY A 213 14.78 -33.58 11.80
C GLY A 213 14.83 -32.65 10.57
N SER A 214 14.59 -31.34 10.78
CA SER A 214 14.74 -30.30 9.78
C SER A 214 14.98 -28.95 10.44
N ILE A 215 15.42 -27.97 9.67
CA ILE A 215 15.55 -26.57 10.14
C ILE A 215 14.18 -25.98 10.40
N ALA A 216 13.15 -26.43 9.70
CA ALA A 216 11.76 -26.09 10.01
C ALA A 216 11.39 -26.53 11.43
N ASP A 217 11.77 -27.74 11.84
CA ASP A 217 11.51 -28.22 13.20
C ASP A 217 12.31 -27.42 14.25
N LEU A 218 13.51 -26.99 13.90
CA LEU A 218 14.29 -26.07 14.76
C LEU A 218 13.63 -24.70 14.88
N LEU A 219 13.17 -24.14 13.78
CA LEU A 219 12.42 -22.89 13.76
C LEU A 219 11.12 -23.01 14.58
N ARG A 220 10.32 -24.02 14.32
CA ARG A 220 9.09 -24.29 15.04
C ARG A 220 9.33 -24.40 16.53
N THR A 221 10.39 -25.13 16.91
CA THR A 221 10.75 -25.35 18.31
C THR A 221 11.31 -24.12 19.01
N LEU A 222 12.17 -23.36 18.36
CA LEU A 222 12.80 -22.16 18.94
C LEU A 222 11.86 -20.96 18.98
N LEU A 223 10.90 -20.92 18.07
CA LEU A 223 10.13 -19.73 17.77
C LEU A 223 8.64 -19.89 18.05
N ASP A 224 8.22 -21.11 18.47
CA ASP A 224 6.80 -21.43 18.67
C ASP A 224 5.93 -21.07 17.45
N ILE A 225 6.50 -21.29 16.25
CA ILE A 225 5.80 -21.02 14.98
C ILE A 225 4.83 -22.21 14.73
N PRO A 226 3.60 -21.94 14.27
CA PRO A 226 2.65 -22.95 13.84
C PRO A 226 3.21 -23.90 12.76
N ASP A 227 2.59 -25.05 12.58
CA ASP A 227 3.00 -26.03 11.56
C ASP A 227 2.94 -25.46 10.14
N ASP A 228 2.13 -24.43 9.91
CA ASP A 228 2.00 -23.73 8.63
C ASP A 228 2.66 -22.35 8.69
N ILE A 229 3.85 -22.25 8.10
CA ILE A 229 4.62 -21.01 8.01
C ILE A 229 3.90 -19.98 7.14
N SER A 230 3.19 -20.44 6.08
CA SER A 230 2.47 -19.54 5.17
C SER A 230 1.29 -18.90 5.85
N GLU A 231 0.53 -19.66 6.65
CA GLU A 231 -0.57 -19.12 7.47
C GLU A 231 -0.04 -18.13 8.51
N TRP A 232 1.06 -18.48 9.19
CA TRP A 232 1.69 -17.58 10.15
C TRP A 232 2.17 -16.26 9.52
N LEU A 233 2.76 -16.31 8.33
CA LEU A 233 3.16 -15.11 7.59
C LEU A 233 1.95 -14.27 7.20
N SER A 234 0.87 -14.90 6.74
CA SER A 234 -0.38 -14.22 6.39
C SER A 234 -0.95 -13.49 7.61
N ASP A 235 -1.00 -14.14 8.75
CA ASP A 235 -1.46 -13.53 10.01
C ASP A 235 -0.53 -12.40 10.47
N LEU A 236 0.77 -12.57 10.32
CA LEU A 236 1.75 -11.57 10.69
C LEU A 236 1.55 -10.28 9.86
N PHE A 237 1.38 -10.40 8.55
CA PHE A 237 1.14 -9.25 7.67
C PHE A 237 -0.22 -8.61 7.91
N ASN A 238 -1.27 -9.41 7.98
CA ASN A 238 -2.64 -8.90 8.06
C ASN A 238 -2.97 -8.33 9.43
N VAL A 239 -2.58 -9.02 10.49
CA VAL A 239 -2.98 -8.69 11.88
C VAL A 239 -1.86 -7.99 12.63
N SER A 240 -0.68 -8.59 12.69
CA SER A 240 0.38 -8.10 13.59
C SER A 240 1.07 -6.84 13.07
N LEU A 241 1.35 -6.76 11.77
CA LEU A 241 1.94 -5.56 11.15
C LEU A 241 0.89 -4.56 10.68
N GLY A 242 -0.37 -4.96 10.58
CA GLY A 242 -1.45 -4.08 10.15
C GLY A 242 -1.31 -3.56 8.72
N VAL A 243 -0.50 -4.21 7.88
CA VAL A 243 -0.22 -3.79 6.49
C VAL A 243 -1.52 -3.68 5.69
N PHE A 244 -2.43 -4.63 5.90
CA PHE A 244 -3.73 -4.61 5.26
C PHE A 244 -4.53 -3.34 5.58
N ASN A 245 -4.65 -2.99 6.86
CA ASN A 245 -5.38 -1.78 7.26
C ASN A 245 -4.72 -0.50 6.72
N LEU A 246 -3.40 -0.48 6.67
CA LEU A 246 -2.64 0.64 6.15
C LEU A 246 -2.87 0.81 4.64
N ILE A 247 -2.92 -0.28 3.88
CA ILE A 247 -3.25 -0.25 2.44
C ILE A 247 -4.68 0.23 2.23
N LEU A 248 -5.65 -0.30 2.97
CA LEU A 248 -7.05 0.12 2.87
C LEU A 248 -7.22 1.61 3.18
N GLN A 249 -6.61 2.09 4.26
CA GLN A 249 -6.66 3.50 4.62
C GLN A 249 -6.02 4.37 3.54
N PHE A 250 -4.88 3.91 3.00
CA PHE A 250 -4.21 4.63 1.94
C PHE A 250 -5.05 4.69 0.66
N VAL A 251 -5.66 3.58 0.24
CA VAL A 251 -6.56 3.54 -0.92
C VAL A 251 -7.75 4.48 -0.72
N ALA A 252 -8.35 4.48 0.47
CA ALA A 252 -9.44 5.37 0.79
C ALA A 252 -9.01 6.85 0.72
N ASP A 253 -7.88 7.21 1.32
CA ASP A 253 -7.35 8.57 1.29
C ASP A 253 -6.92 8.98 -0.13
N PHE A 254 -6.35 8.06 -0.89
CA PHE A 254 -5.91 8.30 -2.26
C PHE A 254 -7.08 8.69 -3.18
N PHE A 255 -8.13 7.88 -3.24
CA PHE A 255 -9.30 8.16 -4.07
C PHE A 255 -10.22 9.23 -3.49
N GLY A 256 -10.34 9.31 -2.17
CA GLY A 256 -11.25 10.24 -1.50
C GLY A 256 -10.68 11.64 -1.23
N LYS A 257 -9.35 11.80 -1.23
CA LYS A 257 -8.71 13.05 -0.81
C LYS A 257 -7.56 13.52 -1.68
N CYS A 258 -6.81 12.59 -2.32
CA CYS A 258 -5.63 12.98 -3.10
C CYS A 258 -5.94 13.17 -4.58
N ILE A 259 -6.75 12.29 -5.19
CA ILE A 259 -7.01 12.36 -6.62
C ILE A 259 -8.31 13.07 -6.90
N SER A 260 -8.22 14.25 -7.47
CA SER A 260 -9.37 14.88 -8.08
C SER A 260 -9.45 14.49 -9.56
N PHE A 261 -10.55 13.84 -9.93
CA PHE A 261 -10.85 13.47 -11.30
C PHE A 261 -11.19 14.67 -12.18
N PHE A 262 -11.61 15.74 -11.54
CA PHE A 262 -11.96 16.98 -12.21
C PHE A 262 -11.69 18.18 -11.28
N GLN A 263 -11.26 19.31 -11.89
CA GLN A 263 -10.96 20.54 -11.17
C GLN A 263 -11.56 21.74 -11.91
N LEU A 264 -12.10 22.66 -11.15
CA LEU A 264 -12.58 23.96 -11.64
C LEU A 264 -11.96 25.06 -10.79
N ASP A 265 -11.25 25.97 -11.44
CA ASP A 265 -10.72 27.16 -10.77
C ASP A 265 -11.86 28.00 -10.16
N ASP A 266 -11.64 28.56 -9.00
CA ASP A 266 -12.58 29.46 -8.37
C ASP A 266 -11.85 30.74 -7.96
N PRO A 267 -12.11 31.88 -8.62
CA PRO A 267 -13.14 32.10 -9.65
C PRO A 267 -12.83 31.46 -11.02
N PHE A 268 -13.89 31.01 -11.69
CA PHE A 268 -13.78 30.39 -12.99
C PHE A 268 -13.48 31.42 -14.10
N PRO A 269 -12.46 31.20 -14.96
CA PRO A 269 -12.11 32.10 -16.03
C PRO A 269 -13.09 31.94 -17.22
N MET A 270 -14.13 32.78 -17.26
CA MET A 270 -15.09 32.80 -18.37
C MET A 270 -14.43 33.25 -19.68
N PHE A 271 -13.56 34.25 -19.59
CA PHE A 271 -12.75 34.74 -20.72
C PHE A 271 -11.30 34.87 -20.24
N PRO A 272 -10.41 34.00 -20.76
CA PRO A 272 -9.00 34.07 -20.38
C PRO A 272 -8.37 35.39 -20.92
N LYS A 273 -7.35 35.88 -20.23
CA LYS A 273 -6.57 37.00 -20.71
C LYS A 273 -5.99 36.67 -22.09
N THR A 274 -6.36 37.44 -23.10
CA THR A 274 -5.85 37.27 -24.45
C THR A 274 -5.21 38.56 -24.96
N ALA A 275 -4.11 38.43 -25.72
CA ALA A 275 -3.52 39.55 -26.42
C ALA A 275 -3.62 39.29 -27.91
N GLU A 276 -4.43 40.07 -28.59
CA GLU A 276 -4.56 39.98 -30.05
C GLU A 276 -4.36 41.34 -30.67
N ASN A 277 -3.51 41.42 -31.67
CA ASN A 277 -3.18 42.66 -32.40
C ASN A 277 -2.75 43.85 -31.53
N GLY A 278 -2.07 43.59 -30.41
CA GLY A 278 -1.60 44.62 -29.46
C GLY A 278 -2.68 45.15 -28.52
N VAL A 279 -3.87 44.57 -28.53
CA VAL A 279 -4.94 44.86 -27.55
C VAL A 279 -4.98 43.74 -26.54
N GLU A 280 -4.70 44.08 -25.27
CA GLU A 280 -4.89 43.15 -24.15
C GLU A 280 -6.37 43.19 -23.71
N LEU A 281 -7.05 42.05 -23.83
CA LEU A 281 -8.36 41.88 -23.22
C LEU A 281 -8.16 41.39 -21.78
N PRO A 282 -8.80 42.04 -20.80
CA PRO A 282 -8.71 41.60 -19.41
C PRO A 282 -9.38 40.23 -19.23
N GLU A 283 -8.85 39.44 -18.32
CA GLU A 283 -9.50 38.22 -17.87
C GLU A 283 -10.81 38.58 -17.18
N VAL A 284 -11.86 37.84 -17.51
CA VAL A 284 -13.15 37.93 -16.83
C VAL A 284 -13.38 36.63 -16.08
N THR A 285 -13.37 36.71 -14.77
CA THR A 285 -13.60 35.57 -13.87
C THR A 285 -14.95 35.71 -13.18
N VAL A 286 -15.57 34.58 -12.87
CA VAL A 286 -16.84 34.49 -12.14
C VAL A 286 -16.71 33.49 -11.00
N PRO A 287 -17.17 33.81 -9.79
CA PRO A 287 -17.15 32.86 -8.69
C PRO A 287 -18.16 31.73 -8.94
N ILE A 288 -17.76 30.51 -8.59
CA ILE A 288 -18.62 29.34 -8.65
C ILE A 288 -19.29 29.14 -7.28
N GLN A 289 -20.59 28.91 -7.32
CA GLN A 289 -21.40 28.59 -6.15
C GLN A 289 -22.16 27.29 -6.37
N ASN A 290 -22.48 26.59 -5.29
CA ASN A 290 -23.36 25.41 -5.32
C ASN A 290 -22.97 24.37 -6.37
N LEU A 291 -21.67 24.01 -6.45
CA LEU A 291 -21.25 22.95 -7.35
C LEU A 291 -21.81 21.60 -6.87
N ALA A 292 -22.51 20.90 -7.74
CA ALA A 292 -23.07 19.60 -7.48
C ALA A 292 -22.68 18.60 -8.58
N ALA A 293 -22.59 17.32 -8.23
CA ALA A 293 -22.35 16.23 -9.16
C ALA A 293 -23.50 15.24 -9.15
N ALA A 294 -23.83 14.74 -10.32
CA ALA A 294 -24.75 13.63 -10.51
C ALA A 294 -24.12 12.61 -11.46
N VAL A 295 -24.24 11.34 -11.15
CA VAL A 295 -23.75 10.23 -11.96
C VAL A 295 -24.94 9.50 -12.54
N SER A 296 -24.88 9.20 -13.82
CA SER A 296 -25.76 8.27 -14.52
C SER A 296 -24.91 7.14 -15.12
N ASP A 297 -25.52 6.17 -15.74
CA ASP A 297 -24.85 5.04 -16.42
C ASP A 297 -24.05 5.44 -17.68
N VAL A 298 -24.13 6.70 -18.14
CA VAL A 298 -23.44 7.17 -19.35
C VAL A 298 -22.51 8.35 -19.10
N GLU A 299 -22.80 9.16 -18.08
CA GLU A 299 -22.08 10.41 -17.86
C GLU A 299 -22.09 10.87 -16.40
N LEU A 300 -21.05 11.61 -16.05
CA LEU A 300 -20.95 12.42 -14.85
C LEU A 300 -21.34 13.85 -15.21
N VAL A 301 -22.37 14.39 -14.58
CA VAL A 301 -22.84 15.76 -14.81
C VAL A 301 -22.49 16.63 -13.61
N LEU A 302 -21.74 17.68 -13.86
CA LEU A 302 -21.43 18.72 -12.90
C LEU A 302 -22.31 19.95 -13.18
N THR A 303 -22.97 20.43 -12.17
CA THR A 303 -23.83 21.63 -12.27
C THR A 303 -23.37 22.68 -11.24
N ALA A 304 -23.28 23.93 -11.68
CA ALA A 304 -22.89 25.03 -10.82
C ALA A 304 -23.77 26.25 -11.03
N ASP A 305 -23.99 27.03 -9.98
CA ASP A 305 -24.52 28.36 -10.08
C ASP A 305 -23.34 29.35 -10.15
N ILE A 306 -23.47 30.34 -11.03
CA ILE A 306 -22.54 31.43 -11.21
C ILE A 306 -23.14 32.67 -10.56
N GLY A 307 -22.39 33.33 -9.68
CA GLY A 307 -22.91 34.48 -9.00
C GLY A 307 -21.84 35.46 -8.54
N ALA A 308 -22.22 36.73 -8.33
CA ALA A 308 -21.37 37.65 -7.63
C ALA A 308 -21.25 37.18 -6.18
N ALA A 309 -20.03 37.15 -5.64
CA ALA A 309 -19.83 36.94 -4.21
C ALA A 309 -20.63 38.00 -3.48
N SER A 310 -21.55 37.58 -2.61
CA SER A 310 -22.37 38.46 -1.78
C SER A 310 -21.55 39.13 -0.71
#